data_3f67feccebc708f06de93a498d5030b8
#
_entry.id   3f67feccebc708f06de93a498d5030b8
#
_cell.length_a   1.000
_cell.length_b   1.000
_cell.length_c   1.000
_cell.angle_alpha   90.00
_cell.angle_beta   90.00
_cell.angle_gamma   90.00
#
_symmetry.space_group_name_H-M   'P 1'
#
loop_
_entity.id
_entity.type
_entity.pdbx_description
1 polymer ?
#
loop_
_entity_poly.entity_id
_entity_poly.type
_entity_poly.pdbx_seq_one_letter_code
_entity_poly.pdbx_strand_id
1 'polypeptide(L)'
;LKYLYTPASGERMPRERGVTDIPQTDAEENVRTLEDEYMDGMEVMRFVMNEVPPRINEVLDKSGWTHSDVDVYALHQANDFILKSLARAMKLDKHKVLFDIDGTGNIGGASLVLALCHAAEAEHEPWERAVLAGFGSGLSTAAMTTSLAETRIFHAIEL
;
A
#
# COMPACT_ATOMS: atom_id res chain seq x y z
N LEU A 1 -12.96 6.40 -11.21
CA LEU A 1 -12.95 6.30 -9.75
C LEU A 1 -14.30 5.76 -9.30
N LYS A 2 -14.33 4.55 -8.74
CA LYS A 2 -15.61 3.91 -8.41
C LYS A 2 -15.60 3.28 -7.01
N TYR A 3 -14.44 2.84 -6.52
CA TYR A 3 -14.35 2.03 -5.31
C TYR A 3 -13.55 2.66 -4.18
N LEU A 4 -12.75 3.68 -4.47
CA LEU A 4 -11.97 4.43 -3.48
C LEU A 4 -11.77 5.85 -3.99
N TYR A 5 -12.47 6.82 -3.43
CA TYR A 5 -12.45 8.21 -3.87
C TYR A 5 -13.14 9.14 -2.86
N THR A 6 -12.82 10.43 -2.93
CA THR A 6 -13.57 11.48 -2.23
C THR A 6 -14.53 12.11 -3.22
N PRO A 7 -15.88 12.05 -2.99
CA PRO A 7 -16.87 12.61 -3.91
C PRO A 7 -16.64 14.10 -4.21
N ALA A 8 -16.57 14.93 -3.16
CA ALA A 8 -16.34 16.37 -3.31
C ALA A 8 -14.85 16.69 -3.11
N SER A 9 -14.10 16.69 -4.21
CA SER A 9 -12.67 17.02 -4.23
C SER A 9 -12.22 17.48 -5.61
N GLY A 10 -11.20 18.35 -5.63
CA GLY A 10 -10.61 18.88 -6.84
C GLY A 10 -11.60 19.65 -7.72
N GLU A 11 -11.30 19.73 -9.02
CA GLU A 11 -12.11 20.51 -9.97
C GLU A 11 -13.41 19.83 -10.40
N ARG A 12 -13.51 18.50 -10.25
CA ARG A 12 -14.70 17.75 -10.68
C ARG A 12 -15.93 18.08 -9.82
N MET A 13 -15.76 18.20 -8.53
CA MET A 13 -16.76 18.63 -7.56
C MET A 13 -16.04 19.41 -6.46
N PRO A 14 -15.86 20.72 -6.60
CA PRO A 14 -15.23 21.55 -5.58
C PRO A 14 -15.99 21.46 -4.24
N ARG A 15 -15.27 21.58 -3.15
CA ARG A 15 -15.88 21.67 -1.83
C ARG A 15 -16.66 22.96 -1.70
N GLU A 16 -17.88 22.89 -1.19
CA GLU A 16 -18.77 24.02 -1.01
C GLU A 16 -19.43 23.94 0.36
N ARG A 17 -19.15 24.94 1.20
CA ARG A 17 -19.70 25.02 2.57
C ARG A 17 -21.22 25.08 2.55
N GLY A 18 -21.89 24.26 3.37
CA GLY A 18 -23.33 24.14 3.43
C GLY A 18 -23.94 23.31 2.28
N VAL A 19 -23.09 22.69 1.44
CA VAL A 19 -23.50 21.79 0.36
C VAL A 19 -22.79 20.44 0.48
N THR A 20 -21.45 20.45 0.40
CA THR A 20 -20.65 19.22 0.39
C THR A 20 -20.29 18.72 1.79
N ASP A 21 -20.36 19.59 2.80
CA ASP A 21 -20.09 19.31 4.22
C ASP A 21 -21.32 18.90 5.02
N ILE A 22 -22.51 18.75 4.37
CA ILE A 22 -23.74 18.33 5.04
C ILE A 22 -23.65 16.83 5.36
N PRO A 23 -23.76 16.45 6.67
CA PRO A 23 -23.74 15.05 7.06
C PRO A 23 -24.93 14.27 6.50
N GLN A 24 -24.66 13.08 5.98
CA GLN A 24 -25.66 12.12 5.49
C GLN A 24 -25.41 10.78 6.18
N THR A 25 -26.50 10.09 6.53
CA THR A 25 -26.41 8.75 7.12
C THR A 25 -26.65 7.72 6.02
N ASP A 26 -25.72 6.78 5.86
CA ASP A 26 -25.86 5.68 4.91
C ASP A 26 -26.71 4.52 5.47
N ALA A 27 -26.87 3.46 4.68
CA ALA A 27 -27.68 2.30 5.05
C ALA A 27 -27.09 1.49 6.22
N GLU A 28 -25.79 1.62 6.47
CA GLU A 28 -25.07 1.00 7.58
C GLU A 28 -24.95 1.92 8.81
N GLU A 29 -25.72 3.00 8.86
CA GLU A 29 -25.73 4.01 9.93
C GLU A 29 -24.42 4.82 10.08
N ASN A 30 -23.51 4.79 9.10
CA ASN A 30 -22.34 5.64 9.11
C ASN A 30 -22.73 7.07 8.72
N VAL A 31 -22.24 8.04 9.46
CA VAL A 31 -22.44 9.47 9.15
C VAL A 31 -21.26 9.97 8.34
N ARG A 32 -21.51 10.43 7.12
CA ARG A 32 -20.51 10.92 6.17
C ARG A 32 -20.97 12.17 5.46
N THR A 33 -20.02 12.93 4.96
CA THR A 33 -20.24 14.06 4.04
C THR A 33 -19.76 13.69 2.64
N LEU A 34 -20.00 14.52 1.66
CA LEU A 34 -19.39 14.34 0.33
C LEU A 34 -17.87 14.64 0.33
N GLU A 35 -17.35 15.22 1.40
CA GLU A 35 -15.93 15.53 1.58
C GLU A 35 -15.13 14.38 2.23
N ASP A 36 -15.82 13.36 2.72
CA ASP A 36 -15.20 12.17 3.28
C ASP A 36 -14.81 11.17 2.19
N GLU A 37 -13.78 10.37 2.47
CA GLU A 37 -13.37 9.30 1.56
C GLU A 37 -14.41 8.18 1.57
N TYR A 38 -14.85 7.79 0.38
CA TYR A 38 -15.65 6.58 0.15
C TYR A 38 -14.76 5.41 -0.24
N MET A 39 -14.96 4.26 0.40
CA MET A 39 -14.27 3.03 0.06
C MET A 39 -15.23 1.84 0.05
N ASP A 40 -15.27 1.13 -1.08
CA ASP A 40 -15.81 -0.22 -1.16
C ASP A 40 -14.70 -1.23 -0.84
N GLY A 41 -14.65 -1.67 0.41
CA GLY A 41 -13.57 -2.53 0.91
C GLY A 41 -13.48 -3.87 0.17
N MET A 42 -14.62 -4.44 -0.26
CA MET A 42 -14.66 -5.71 -0.99
C MET A 42 -14.07 -5.56 -2.40
N GLU A 43 -14.41 -4.49 -3.10
CA GLU A 43 -13.89 -4.24 -4.45
C GLU A 43 -12.42 -3.82 -4.41
N VAL A 44 -12.00 -3.07 -3.38
CA VAL A 44 -10.58 -2.75 -3.16
C VAL A 44 -9.78 -4.04 -2.90
N MET A 45 -10.28 -4.93 -2.02
CA MET A 45 -9.64 -6.22 -1.77
C MET A 45 -9.55 -7.07 -3.04
N ARG A 46 -10.64 -7.15 -3.83
CA ARG A 46 -10.67 -7.88 -5.11
C ARG A 46 -9.62 -7.32 -6.08
N PHE A 47 -9.53 -6.01 -6.20
CA PHE A 47 -8.52 -5.36 -7.02
C PHE A 47 -7.11 -5.72 -6.58
N VAL A 48 -6.79 -5.60 -5.29
CA VAL A 48 -5.47 -5.92 -4.76
C VAL A 48 -5.08 -7.37 -5.08
N MET A 49 -5.98 -8.32 -4.82
CA MET A 49 -5.70 -9.74 -5.01
C MET A 49 -5.56 -10.13 -6.49
N ASN A 50 -6.22 -9.42 -7.40
CA ASN A 50 -6.18 -9.72 -8.83
C ASN A 50 -5.07 -8.98 -9.59
N GLU A 51 -4.72 -7.75 -9.16
CA GLU A 51 -3.85 -6.89 -9.94
C GLU A 51 -2.42 -6.77 -9.37
N VAL A 52 -2.24 -6.86 -8.05
CA VAL A 52 -0.90 -6.69 -7.47
C VAL A 52 0.02 -7.87 -7.75
N PRO A 53 -0.41 -9.16 -7.59
CA PRO A 53 0.44 -10.30 -7.89
C PRO A 53 0.97 -10.33 -9.32
N PRO A 54 0.14 -10.10 -10.37
CA PRO A 54 0.64 -10.05 -11.74
C PRO A 54 1.69 -8.96 -11.96
N ARG A 55 1.56 -7.79 -11.32
CA ARG A 55 2.54 -6.69 -11.45
C ARG A 55 3.88 -7.05 -10.79
N ILE A 56 3.84 -7.68 -9.63
CA ILE A 56 5.06 -8.16 -8.96
C ILE A 56 5.75 -9.23 -9.82
N ASN A 57 5.00 -10.21 -10.33
CA ASN A 57 5.54 -11.24 -11.20
C ASN A 57 6.17 -10.65 -12.48
N GLU A 58 5.49 -9.67 -13.10
CA GLU A 58 5.98 -9.00 -14.30
C GLU A 58 7.34 -8.31 -14.08
N VAL A 59 7.55 -7.63 -12.96
CA VAL A 59 8.83 -6.97 -12.67
C VAL A 59 9.92 -7.97 -12.29
N LEU A 60 9.57 -9.08 -11.64
CA LEU A 60 10.49 -10.18 -11.37
C LEU A 60 10.96 -10.82 -12.68
N ASP A 61 10.04 -11.14 -13.58
CA ASP A 61 10.36 -11.74 -14.90
C ASP A 61 11.29 -10.81 -15.73
N LYS A 62 10.98 -9.49 -15.73
CA LYS A 62 11.84 -8.50 -16.40
C LYS A 62 13.25 -8.41 -15.84
N SER A 63 13.40 -8.69 -14.55
CA SER A 63 14.72 -8.69 -13.87
C SER A 63 15.43 -10.03 -13.93
N GLY A 64 14.76 -11.08 -14.44
CA GLY A 64 15.26 -12.45 -14.41
C GLY A 64 15.33 -13.04 -13.00
N TRP A 65 14.49 -12.55 -12.08
CA TRP A 65 14.44 -13.01 -10.70
C TRP A 65 13.23 -13.87 -10.44
N THR A 66 13.37 -14.78 -9.49
CA THR A 66 12.28 -15.55 -8.90
C THR A 66 11.94 -15.02 -7.51
N HIS A 67 10.82 -15.43 -6.93
CA HIS A 67 10.47 -15.08 -5.54
C HIS A 67 11.52 -15.52 -4.52
N SER A 68 12.25 -16.61 -4.78
CA SER A 68 13.33 -17.10 -3.91
C SER A 68 14.54 -16.18 -3.90
N ASP A 69 14.79 -15.48 -5.01
CA ASP A 69 15.92 -14.56 -5.16
C ASP A 69 15.73 -13.23 -4.42
N VAL A 70 14.48 -12.86 -4.11
CA VAL A 70 14.17 -11.59 -3.45
C VAL A 70 14.58 -11.64 -1.99
N ASP A 71 15.24 -10.58 -1.51
CA ASP A 71 15.66 -10.42 -0.12
C ASP A 71 14.57 -9.75 0.71
N VAL A 72 13.88 -8.75 0.14
CA VAL A 72 12.85 -7.98 0.83
C VAL A 72 11.70 -7.56 -0.09
N TYR A 73 10.47 -7.67 0.42
CA TYR A 73 9.25 -7.11 -0.15
C TYR A 73 8.80 -5.94 0.69
N ALA A 74 8.96 -4.72 0.18
CA ALA A 74 8.37 -3.52 0.75
C ALA A 74 7.06 -3.22 0.00
N LEU A 75 5.94 -3.60 0.59
CA LEU A 75 4.62 -3.44 0.02
C LEU A 75 3.90 -2.28 0.74
N HIS A 76 2.97 -1.61 0.06
CA HIS A 76 2.11 -0.62 0.69
C HIS A 76 1.41 -1.22 1.91
N GLN A 77 1.50 -0.55 3.06
CA GLN A 77 0.95 -0.98 4.33
C GLN A 77 -0.53 -0.56 4.44
N ALA A 78 -1.42 -1.22 3.67
CA ALA A 78 -2.85 -0.88 3.61
C ALA A 78 -3.57 -1.23 4.91
N ASN A 79 -3.52 -2.50 5.29
CA ASN A 79 -3.89 -3.07 6.58
C ASN A 79 -3.32 -4.50 6.68
N ASP A 80 -3.29 -5.01 7.89
CA ASP A 80 -2.68 -6.31 8.22
C ASP A 80 -3.35 -7.47 7.47
N PHE A 81 -4.68 -7.42 7.33
CA PHE A 81 -5.45 -8.47 6.65
C PHE A 81 -5.12 -8.55 5.16
N ILE A 82 -5.10 -7.41 4.46
CA ILE A 82 -4.77 -7.34 3.03
C ILE A 82 -3.34 -7.80 2.80
N LEU A 83 -2.39 -7.31 3.58
CA LEU A 83 -0.98 -7.62 3.42
C LEU A 83 -0.67 -9.10 3.66
N LYS A 84 -1.22 -9.69 4.74
CA LYS A 84 -1.10 -11.12 5.03
C LYS A 84 -1.79 -11.99 3.98
N SER A 85 -2.94 -11.55 3.46
CA SER A 85 -3.66 -12.27 2.41
C SER A 85 -2.87 -12.29 1.10
N LEU A 86 -2.28 -11.14 0.72
CA LEU A 86 -1.44 -11.00 -0.46
C LEU A 86 -0.18 -11.89 -0.36
N ALA A 87 0.54 -11.80 0.76
CA ALA A 87 1.73 -12.62 1.01
C ALA A 87 1.42 -14.13 0.94
N ARG A 88 0.29 -14.55 1.51
CA ARG A 88 -0.18 -15.95 1.46
C ARG A 88 -0.54 -16.38 0.04
N ALA A 89 -1.30 -15.57 -0.69
CA ALA A 89 -1.72 -15.89 -2.06
C ALA A 89 -0.53 -16.05 -3.01
N MET A 90 0.48 -15.21 -2.84
CA MET A 90 1.73 -15.26 -3.61
C MET A 90 2.76 -16.25 -3.04
N LYS A 91 2.46 -16.93 -1.92
CA LYS A 91 3.36 -17.86 -1.23
C LYS A 91 4.72 -17.23 -0.89
N LEU A 92 4.73 -15.95 -0.53
CA LEU A 92 5.94 -15.25 -0.15
C LEU A 92 6.44 -15.76 1.21
N ASP A 93 7.76 -15.79 1.36
CA ASP A 93 8.37 -15.99 2.67
C ASP A 93 8.02 -14.79 3.58
N LYS A 94 7.31 -15.05 4.66
CA LYS A 94 6.86 -14.02 5.61
C LYS A 94 8.01 -13.23 6.24
N HIS A 95 9.22 -13.82 6.30
CA HIS A 95 10.40 -13.15 6.85
C HIS A 95 11.02 -12.14 5.88
N LYS A 96 10.62 -12.21 4.61
CA LYS A 96 11.04 -11.28 3.55
C LYS A 96 10.01 -10.19 3.29
N VAL A 97 8.81 -10.27 3.84
CA VAL A 97 7.76 -9.25 3.70
C VAL A 97 7.78 -8.33 4.90
N LEU A 98 7.90 -7.03 4.66
CA LEU A 98 7.84 -6.03 5.73
C LEU A 98 6.40 -5.84 6.19
N PHE A 99 6.15 -5.98 7.49
CA PHE A 99 4.89 -5.71 8.19
C PHE A 99 5.15 -4.61 9.22
N ASP A 100 4.63 -3.43 8.97
CA ASP A 100 4.90 -2.21 9.75
C ASP A 100 3.62 -1.44 10.12
N ILE A 101 2.48 -2.12 10.11
CA ILE A 101 1.18 -1.49 10.35
C ILE A 101 0.95 -1.23 11.83
N ASP A 102 1.49 -2.09 12.69
CA ASP A 102 1.36 -1.95 14.14
C ASP A 102 2.13 -0.71 14.63
N GLY A 103 1.39 0.31 15.03
CA GLY A 103 1.95 1.58 15.52
C GLY A 103 1.98 2.71 14.49
N THR A 104 2.07 2.43 13.19
CA THR A 104 2.10 3.47 12.13
C THR A 104 0.77 3.62 11.41
N GLY A 105 0.02 2.53 11.25
CA GLY A 105 -1.20 2.50 10.46
C GLY A 105 -0.95 2.72 8.97
N ASN A 106 -2.04 2.96 8.23
CA ASN A 106 -1.97 3.28 6.81
C ASN A 106 -1.77 4.79 6.60
N ILE A 107 -0.55 5.19 6.34
CA ILE A 107 -0.18 6.58 6.02
C ILE A 107 -0.02 6.83 4.52
N GLY A 108 -0.77 6.09 3.69
CA GLY A 108 -0.74 6.22 2.24
C GLY A 108 0.59 5.79 1.62
N GLY A 109 1.05 6.51 0.59
CA GLY A 109 2.27 6.17 -0.15
C GLY A 109 3.55 6.17 0.68
N ALA A 110 3.60 6.92 1.78
CA ALA A 110 4.74 6.97 2.69
C ALA A 110 4.94 5.67 3.50
N SER A 111 3.88 4.87 3.67
CA SER A 111 3.90 3.64 4.47
C SER A 111 4.96 2.62 4.03
N LEU A 112 5.19 2.51 2.73
CA LEU A 112 6.21 1.63 2.16
C LEU A 112 7.62 2.08 2.54
N VAL A 113 7.89 3.39 2.43
CA VAL A 113 9.21 3.95 2.75
C VAL A 113 9.47 3.88 4.25
N LEU A 114 8.45 4.17 5.06
CA LEU A 114 8.58 4.08 6.52
C LEU A 114 8.85 2.64 6.98
N ALA A 115 8.18 1.66 6.38
CA ALA A 115 8.46 0.24 6.65
C ALA A 115 9.92 -0.14 6.33
N LEU A 116 10.49 0.40 5.26
CA LEU A 116 11.92 0.22 4.96
C LEU A 116 12.82 0.89 6.02
N CYS A 117 12.47 2.11 6.47
CA CYS A 117 13.24 2.82 7.50
C CYS A 117 13.25 2.03 8.82
N HIS A 118 12.10 1.57 9.29
CA HIS A 118 12.01 0.78 10.53
C HIS A 118 12.73 -0.57 10.40
N ALA A 119 12.57 -1.25 9.26
CA ALA A 119 13.25 -2.53 9.06
C ALA A 119 14.78 -2.40 9.00
N ALA A 120 15.28 -1.26 8.52
CA ALA A 120 16.72 -0.97 8.47
C ALA A 120 17.33 -0.62 9.84
N GLU A 121 16.51 -0.45 10.90
CA GLU A 121 17.01 -0.25 12.27
C GLU A 121 17.57 -1.54 12.88
N ALA A 122 17.10 -2.70 12.40
CA ALA A 122 17.62 -3.99 12.79
C ALA A 122 18.86 -4.37 11.95
N GLU A 123 19.75 -5.16 12.51
CA GLU A 123 20.83 -5.77 11.72
C GLU A 123 20.23 -6.71 10.67
N HIS A 124 20.58 -6.49 9.41
CA HIS A 124 20.19 -7.34 8.29
C HIS A 124 21.31 -7.39 7.24
N GLU A 125 21.33 -8.47 6.45
CA GLU A 125 22.18 -8.52 5.26
C GLU A 125 21.73 -7.46 4.24
N PRO A 126 22.65 -6.94 3.41
CA PRO A 126 22.29 -5.98 2.38
C PRO A 126 21.17 -6.50 1.47
N TRP A 127 20.16 -5.67 1.23
CA TRP A 127 19.07 -6.00 0.31
C TRP A 127 19.50 -5.80 -1.15
N GLU A 128 20.14 -6.83 -1.70
CA GLU A 128 20.60 -6.85 -3.10
C GLU A 128 19.41 -6.86 -4.08
N ARG A 129 18.30 -7.50 -3.69
CA ARG A 129 17.13 -7.73 -4.52
C ARG A 129 15.86 -7.37 -3.77
N ALA A 130 15.42 -6.13 -3.91
CA ALA A 130 14.23 -5.62 -3.30
C ALA A 130 13.08 -5.51 -4.30
N VAL A 131 11.88 -5.87 -3.88
CA VAL A 131 10.62 -5.61 -4.58
C VAL A 131 9.84 -4.56 -3.82
N LEU A 132 9.50 -3.47 -4.49
CA LEU A 132 8.65 -2.41 -3.97
C LEU A 132 7.33 -2.43 -4.73
N ALA A 133 6.20 -2.42 -4.03
CA ALA A 133 4.90 -2.36 -4.70
C ALA A 133 3.91 -1.49 -3.91
N GLY A 134 3.31 -0.54 -4.64
CA GLY A 134 2.26 0.34 -4.16
C GLY A 134 0.92 0.03 -4.85
N PHE A 135 -0.16 0.20 -4.12
CA PHE A 135 -1.52 0.07 -4.62
C PHE A 135 -2.48 0.94 -3.80
N GLY A 136 -3.57 1.36 -4.39
CA GLY A 136 -4.53 2.23 -3.70
C GLY A 136 -5.43 3.01 -4.65
N SER A 137 -5.69 4.26 -4.27
CA SER A 137 -6.62 5.15 -4.97
C SER A 137 -6.37 5.19 -6.47
N GLY A 138 -7.49 5.09 -7.21
CA GLY A 138 -7.43 5.03 -8.67
C GLY A 138 -8.51 4.11 -9.26
N LEU A 139 -8.62 2.83 -8.96
CA LEU A 139 -7.62 1.99 -8.30
C LEU A 139 -6.40 1.84 -9.20
N SER A 140 -5.24 1.87 -8.63
CA SER A 140 -3.97 1.77 -9.36
C SER A 140 -2.98 0.91 -8.57
N THR A 141 -2.05 0.28 -9.28
CA THR A 141 -0.93 -0.45 -8.70
C THR A 141 0.30 -0.26 -9.56
N ALA A 142 1.45 -0.22 -8.90
CA ALA A 142 2.75 -0.22 -9.53
C ALA A 142 3.70 -1.09 -8.73
N ALA A 143 4.64 -1.73 -9.42
CA ALA A 143 5.70 -2.48 -8.78
C ALA A 143 7.04 -2.18 -9.47
N MET A 144 8.12 -2.33 -8.73
CA MET A 144 9.48 -2.25 -9.24
C MET A 144 10.41 -3.20 -8.49
N THR A 145 11.47 -3.59 -9.15
CA THR A 145 12.62 -4.27 -8.58
C THR A 145 13.78 -3.28 -8.50
N THR A 146 14.59 -3.37 -7.47
CA THR A 146 15.79 -2.54 -7.29
C THR A 146 16.79 -3.22 -6.37
N SER A 147 18.03 -2.74 -6.33
CA SER A 147 18.98 -3.03 -5.27
C SER A 147 18.98 -1.87 -4.26
N LEU A 148 18.95 -2.21 -2.98
CA LEU A 148 19.13 -1.27 -1.87
C LEU A 148 20.46 -1.46 -1.15
N ALA A 149 21.35 -2.33 -1.65
CA ALA A 149 22.62 -2.70 -1.00
C ALA A 149 23.53 -1.49 -0.75
N GLU A 150 23.56 -0.54 -1.69
CA GLU A 150 24.36 0.69 -1.56
C GLU A 150 23.52 1.90 -1.13
N THR A 151 22.23 1.67 -0.77
CA THR A 151 21.32 2.74 -0.37
C THR A 151 21.47 3.02 1.12
N ARG A 152 21.77 4.25 1.48
CA ARG A 152 21.72 4.67 2.87
C ARG A 152 20.26 4.92 3.27
N ILE A 153 19.72 4.04 4.10
CA ILE A 153 18.39 4.17 4.67
C ILE A 153 18.56 4.83 6.06
N PHE A 154 17.88 5.94 6.27
CA PHE A 154 17.93 6.66 7.54
C PHE A 154 16.83 6.14 8.47
N HIS A 155 17.09 6.19 9.77
CA HIS A 155 16.08 5.91 10.78
C HIS A 155 14.89 6.88 10.67
N ALA A 156 13.71 6.41 11.00
CA ALA A 156 12.55 7.29 11.16
C ALA A 156 12.80 8.25 12.34
N ILE A 157 12.40 9.52 12.17
CA ILE A 157 12.52 10.52 13.23
C ILE A 157 11.12 10.73 13.81
N GLU A 158 10.95 10.43 15.10
CA GLU A 158 9.79 10.84 15.86
C GLU A 158 9.95 12.30 16.29
N LEU A 159 8.92 13.12 16.04
CA LEU A 159 8.89 14.56 16.38
C LEU A 159 8.08 14.79 17.65
#